data_ed45334b470d7c02e6377c27c1ad04cd
#
_entry.id   ed45334b470d7c02e6377c27c1ad04cd
#
_cell.length_a   1.000
_cell.length_b   1.000
_cell.length_c   1.000
_cell.angle_alpha   90.00
_cell.angle_beta   90.00
_cell.angle_gamma   90.00
#
_symmetry.space_group_name_H-M   'P 1'
#
loop_
_entity.id
_entity.type
_entity.pdbx_description
1 polymer ?
#
loop_
_entity_poly.entity_id
_entity_poly.type
_entity_poly.pdbx_seq_one_letter_code
_entity_poly.pdbx_strand_id
1 'polypeptide(L)'
;TATGIGCLVTIGIVLALMIVTFHAIAGGDMPANPFTTVGVVLELFFAILTTSTYASVVFGSHSRRRFRSYFLWMLALNTLGLLSDVVYWGIGLDFLPFFPQIREAAYYICYASAFPLLIFYSTYLISYINEDPKELRRYAVLVGGLSADGLLLVVISIFTAHDAVQPWRLQDYPWLYFFFLALPMVVVITIILNFRRMLTNRKAISFLCYELLVAAAVVFDTIIGEITLAHVVTAFCLIQIYITVQIDYEKQQEEQLLQQRISIMLSQIQPHFLYNALTSIRALCRTDAHKAEQALTDFTRYLRGNLNSLSNTGCIPFLQELEHTKHYVDLEKVRFGKDLTVLFNTPVTQFSLPPLTLEPLVENAVRHGVMQRRTGGTVMVLTTEDEENVRVSVVDDGVGFDSAQPAGPAGEHIGLWSVRERLSAICGGRMELQSSPDHGTAVTLIIPKGRKEERT
;
A
#
# COMPACT_ATOMS: atom_id res chain seq x y z
N THR A 1 20.69 12.46 -3.37
CA THR A 1 20.36 13.83 -3.68
C THR A 1 20.38 14.65 -2.41
N ALA A 2 20.04 15.96 -2.41
CA ALA A 2 20.20 16.90 -1.29
C ALA A 2 19.63 16.40 0.07
N THR A 3 18.49 15.70 0.05
CA THR A 3 17.88 15.11 1.26
C THR A 3 18.72 13.97 1.86
N GLY A 4 19.36 13.14 1.05
CA GLY A 4 20.25 12.08 1.51
C GLY A 4 21.54 12.63 2.14
N ILE A 5 22.10 13.70 1.57
CA ILE A 5 23.27 14.39 2.13
C ILE A 5 22.91 15.03 3.46
N GLY A 6 21.76 15.71 3.57
CA GLY A 6 21.30 16.29 4.83
C GLY A 6 21.15 15.25 5.93
N CYS A 7 20.59 14.07 5.63
CA CYS A 7 20.45 12.95 6.57
C CYS A 7 21.82 12.45 7.04
N LEU A 8 22.77 12.26 6.13
CA LEU A 8 24.13 11.81 6.47
C LEU A 8 24.87 12.84 7.33
N VAL A 9 24.71 14.13 7.03
CA VAL A 9 25.31 15.21 7.84
C VAL A 9 24.70 15.22 9.25
N THR A 10 23.38 15.09 9.40
CA THR A 10 22.73 15.04 10.72
C THR A 10 23.19 13.81 11.53
N ILE A 11 23.26 12.63 10.90
CA ILE A 11 23.82 11.42 11.56
C ILE A 11 25.26 11.67 12.00
N GLY A 12 26.09 12.29 11.16
CA GLY A 12 27.48 12.61 11.48
C GLY A 12 27.61 13.54 12.68
N ILE A 13 26.78 14.60 12.75
CA ILE A 13 26.75 15.54 13.90
C ILE A 13 26.32 14.80 15.18
N VAL A 14 25.25 14.01 15.11
CA VAL A 14 24.76 13.24 16.28
C VAL A 14 25.81 12.26 16.78
N LEU A 15 26.49 11.53 15.89
CA LEU A 15 27.57 10.62 16.25
C LEU A 15 28.77 11.36 16.87
N ALA A 16 29.13 12.53 16.31
CA ALA A 16 30.21 13.33 16.87
C ALA A 16 29.87 13.82 18.28
N LEU A 17 28.67 14.32 18.52
CA LEU A 17 28.18 14.74 19.84
C LEU A 17 28.16 13.54 20.82
N MET A 18 27.69 12.37 20.38
CA MET A 18 27.74 11.15 21.20
C MET A 18 29.16 10.78 21.63
N ILE A 19 30.11 10.80 20.68
CA ILE A 19 31.52 10.46 20.98
C ILE A 19 32.09 11.41 21.99
N VAL A 20 31.85 12.72 21.81
CA VAL A 20 32.34 13.75 22.76
C VAL A 20 31.73 13.58 24.16
N THR A 21 30.39 13.39 24.22
CA THR A 21 29.67 13.16 25.48
C THR A 21 30.13 11.89 26.16
N PHE A 22 30.29 10.78 25.41
CA PHE A 22 30.75 9.52 25.95
C PHE A 22 32.22 9.62 26.45
N HIS A 23 33.08 10.34 25.74
CA HIS A 23 34.46 10.54 26.15
C HIS A 23 34.55 11.36 27.44
N ALA A 24 33.74 12.39 27.59
CA ALA A 24 33.65 13.18 28.80
C ALA A 24 33.15 12.37 30.01
N ILE A 25 32.14 11.52 29.82
CA ILE A 25 31.62 10.61 30.86
C ILE A 25 32.67 9.57 31.24
N ALA A 26 33.37 8.96 30.27
CA ALA A 26 34.37 7.91 30.49
C ALA A 26 35.67 8.44 31.13
N GLY A 27 35.98 9.73 30.94
CA GLY A 27 37.14 10.41 31.50
C GLY A 27 37.08 10.65 33.03
N GLY A 28 35.96 10.32 33.65
CA GLY A 28 35.79 10.45 35.11
C GLY A 28 35.34 11.85 35.58
N ASP A 29 35.15 12.79 34.67
CA ASP A 29 34.58 14.11 34.94
C ASP A 29 33.04 14.00 35.03
N MET A 30 32.56 13.26 36.04
CA MET A 30 31.11 13.19 36.30
C MET A 30 30.61 14.57 36.70
N PRO A 31 29.62 15.12 35.95
CA PRO A 31 29.03 16.41 36.32
C PRO A 31 28.34 16.31 37.69
N ALA A 32 28.23 17.48 38.35
CA ALA A 32 27.60 17.59 39.66
C ALA A 32 26.16 17.09 39.75
N ASN A 33 25.46 17.00 38.57
CA ASN A 33 24.08 16.53 38.48
C ASN A 33 23.92 15.33 37.53
N PRO A 34 23.75 14.09 38.05
CA PRO A 34 23.62 12.88 37.26
C PRO A 34 22.33 12.87 36.41
N PHE A 35 21.27 13.56 36.83
CA PHE A 35 19.99 13.60 36.08
C PHE A 35 20.16 14.34 34.75
N THR A 36 20.86 15.46 34.71
CA THR A 36 21.13 16.22 33.48
C THR A 36 21.96 15.41 32.49
N THR A 37 22.94 14.64 32.98
CA THR A 37 23.74 13.76 32.12
C THR A 37 22.89 12.66 31.47
N VAL A 38 21.98 12.05 32.24
CA VAL A 38 21.03 11.05 31.70
C VAL A 38 20.10 11.70 30.67
N GLY A 39 19.64 12.94 30.91
CA GLY A 39 18.83 13.70 29.95
C GLY A 39 19.54 13.88 28.62
N VAL A 40 20.77 14.38 28.61
CA VAL A 40 21.59 14.59 27.40
C VAL A 40 21.80 13.28 26.62
N VAL A 41 22.08 12.17 27.30
CA VAL A 41 22.24 10.85 26.65
C VAL A 41 20.91 10.39 26.01
N LEU A 42 19.80 10.59 26.71
CA LEU A 42 18.48 10.24 26.21
C LEU A 42 18.09 11.08 24.97
N GLU A 43 18.37 12.37 24.98
CA GLU A 43 18.15 13.27 23.84
C GLU A 43 18.96 12.86 22.61
N LEU A 44 20.25 12.53 22.80
CA LEU A 44 21.09 12.02 21.72
C LEU A 44 20.55 10.70 21.14
N PHE A 45 20.10 9.80 22.01
CA PHE A 45 19.49 8.56 21.56
C PHE A 45 18.23 8.81 20.70
N PHE A 46 17.36 9.70 21.16
CA PHE A 46 16.15 10.04 20.39
C PHE A 46 16.45 10.88 19.13
N ALA A 47 17.51 11.69 19.12
CA ALA A 47 17.97 12.38 17.91
C ALA A 47 18.44 11.39 16.83
N ILE A 48 19.13 10.30 17.20
CA ILE A 48 19.47 9.21 16.27
C ILE A 48 18.21 8.53 15.76
N LEU A 49 17.30 8.20 16.66
CA LEU A 49 16.09 7.47 16.33
C LEU A 49 15.16 8.28 15.39
N THR A 50 14.98 9.58 15.65
CA THR A 50 14.24 10.46 14.76
C THR A 50 14.91 10.67 13.40
N THR A 51 16.25 10.76 13.37
CA THR A 51 17.00 10.83 12.12
C THR A 51 16.92 9.54 11.31
N SER A 52 16.97 8.38 11.97
CA SER A 52 16.75 7.08 11.33
C SER A 52 15.34 6.95 10.76
N THR A 53 14.33 7.40 11.52
CA THR A 53 12.95 7.45 11.04
C THR A 53 12.81 8.41 9.86
N TYR A 54 13.46 9.57 9.90
CA TYR A 54 13.51 10.52 8.78
C TYR A 54 14.07 9.85 7.52
N ALA A 55 15.18 9.13 7.64
CA ALA A 55 15.77 8.38 6.53
C ALA A 55 14.80 7.32 5.99
N SER A 56 14.16 6.55 6.87
CA SER A 56 13.15 5.55 6.49
C SER A 56 11.99 6.17 5.72
N VAL A 57 11.51 7.34 6.13
CA VAL A 57 10.43 8.07 5.43
C VAL A 57 10.89 8.62 4.07
N VAL A 58 12.16 9.09 3.96
CA VAL A 58 12.71 9.62 2.70
C VAL A 58 12.90 8.53 1.65
N PHE A 59 13.45 7.38 2.06
CA PHE A 59 13.78 6.28 1.16
C PHE A 59 12.61 5.32 0.94
N GLY A 60 11.62 5.30 1.84
CA GLY A 60 10.40 4.51 1.70
C GLY A 60 9.51 5.03 0.56
N SER A 61 9.08 4.14 -0.33
CA SER A 61 8.28 4.48 -1.52
C SER A 61 6.79 4.70 -1.24
N HIS A 62 6.30 4.56 -0.02
CA HIS A 62 4.95 4.14 0.29
C HIS A 62 3.97 5.21 0.79
N SER A 63 4.33 6.49 0.84
CA SER A 63 3.42 7.53 1.37
C SER A 63 3.04 8.58 0.32
N ARG A 64 1.79 9.06 0.34
CA ARG A 64 1.36 10.21 -0.49
C ARG A 64 2.28 11.40 -0.25
N ARG A 65 2.83 12.01 -1.30
CA ARG A 65 3.86 13.07 -1.24
C ARG A 65 3.56 14.20 -0.24
N ARG A 66 2.30 14.65 -0.10
CA ARG A 66 1.91 15.73 0.82
C ARG A 66 2.08 15.35 2.29
N PHE A 67 1.57 14.19 2.71
CA PHE A 67 1.67 13.72 4.10
C PHE A 67 3.13 13.52 4.51
N ARG A 68 3.94 12.97 3.59
CA ARG A 68 5.36 12.75 3.81
C ARG A 68 6.11 14.04 4.08
N SER A 69 5.83 15.13 3.34
CA SER A 69 6.51 16.40 3.52
C SER A 69 6.28 17.00 4.91
N TYR A 70 5.03 17.05 5.39
CA TYR A 70 4.73 17.59 6.72
C TYR A 70 5.38 16.77 7.83
N PHE A 71 5.33 15.45 7.71
CA PHE A 71 5.94 14.55 8.70
C PHE A 71 7.47 14.69 8.73
N LEU A 72 8.12 14.85 7.59
CA LEU A 72 9.56 15.11 7.51
C LEU A 72 9.95 16.43 8.18
N TRP A 73 9.16 17.49 8.02
CA TRP A 73 9.40 18.76 8.72
C TRP A 73 9.23 18.61 10.23
N MET A 74 8.26 17.85 10.70
CA MET A 74 8.08 17.58 12.13
C MET A 74 9.31 16.85 12.72
N LEU A 75 9.79 15.80 12.06
CA LEU A 75 10.99 15.08 12.47
C LEU A 75 12.23 15.97 12.45
N ALA A 76 12.41 16.77 11.40
CA ALA A 76 13.55 17.68 11.29
C ALA A 76 13.55 18.74 12.39
N LEU A 77 12.41 19.36 12.66
CA LEU A 77 12.28 20.38 13.72
C LEU A 77 12.49 19.78 15.12
N ASN A 78 11.95 18.58 15.36
CA ASN A 78 12.17 17.90 16.64
C ASN A 78 13.65 17.50 16.82
N THR A 79 14.29 16.99 15.75
CA THR A 79 15.73 16.68 15.79
C THR A 79 16.57 17.93 16.03
N LEU A 80 16.20 19.06 15.43
CA LEU A 80 16.84 20.34 15.69
C LEU A 80 16.69 20.77 17.15
N GLY A 81 15.48 20.63 17.73
CA GLY A 81 15.23 20.87 19.15
C GLY A 81 16.09 20.02 20.05
N LEU A 82 16.10 18.69 19.84
CA LEU A 82 16.92 17.74 20.59
C LEU A 82 18.43 18.10 20.55
N LEU A 83 18.97 18.36 19.35
CA LEU A 83 20.39 18.71 19.20
C LEU A 83 20.73 20.07 19.84
N SER A 84 19.81 21.03 19.77
CA SER A 84 19.99 22.34 20.42
C SER A 84 20.00 22.19 21.94
N ASP A 85 19.15 21.34 22.50
CA ASP A 85 19.09 21.06 23.92
C ASP A 85 20.36 20.34 24.41
N VAL A 86 20.84 19.34 23.67
CA VAL A 86 22.15 18.70 23.93
C VAL A 86 23.28 19.72 23.96
N VAL A 87 23.31 20.69 23.04
CA VAL A 87 24.34 21.73 23.02
C VAL A 87 24.19 22.67 24.22
N TYR A 88 22.97 23.06 24.57
CA TYR A 88 22.69 23.92 25.72
C TYR A 88 23.18 23.31 27.04
N TRP A 89 22.79 22.08 27.32
CA TRP A 89 23.18 21.36 28.53
C TRP A 89 24.63 20.91 28.50
N GLY A 90 25.15 20.47 27.34
CA GLY A 90 26.54 20.04 27.16
C GLY A 90 27.54 21.16 27.44
N ILE A 91 27.25 22.39 27.03
CA ILE A 91 28.08 23.57 27.40
C ILE A 91 27.88 23.91 28.88
N GLY A 92 26.65 23.82 29.40
CA GLY A 92 26.35 24.12 30.82
C GLY A 92 27.00 23.12 31.78
N LEU A 93 27.38 21.91 31.36
CA LEU A 93 28.06 20.89 32.13
C LEU A 93 29.55 20.79 31.78
N ASP A 94 30.10 21.76 31.04
CA ASP A 94 31.50 21.78 30.57
C ASP A 94 31.91 20.59 29.67
N PHE A 95 30.94 19.82 29.14
CA PHE A 95 31.23 18.75 28.19
C PHE A 95 31.63 19.23 26.81
N LEU A 96 31.11 20.39 26.39
CA LEU A 96 31.36 20.97 25.09
C LEU A 96 32.12 22.28 25.25
N PRO A 97 33.33 22.42 24.70
CA PRO A 97 34.17 23.62 24.83
C PRO A 97 33.74 24.73 23.89
N PHE A 98 32.45 25.10 23.90
CA PHE A 98 31.92 26.15 23.05
C PHE A 98 31.74 27.48 23.80
N PHE A 99 31.66 28.57 23.02
CA PHE A 99 31.46 29.89 23.57
C PHE A 99 30.07 30.07 24.20
N PRO A 100 29.91 30.85 25.28
CA PRO A 100 28.62 31.10 25.94
C PRO A 100 27.50 31.59 25.00
N GLN A 101 27.86 32.31 23.94
CA GLN A 101 26.89 32.75 22.93
C GLN A 101 26.22 31.61 22.19
N ILE A 102 26.92 30.48 21.96
CA ILE A 102 26.38 29.30 21.33
C ILE A 102 25.36 28.65 22.27
N ARG A 103 25.61 28.62 23.56
CA ARG A 103 24.66 28.11 24.56
C ARG A 103 23.36 28.87 24.54
N GLU A 104 23.43 30.21 24.51
CA GLU A 104 22.25 31.06 24.45
C GLU A 104 21.48 30.89 23.14
N ALA A 105 22.16 30.82 22.01
CA ALA A 105 21.54 30.52 20.72
C ALA A 105 20.85 29.16 20.72
N ALA A 106 21.49 28.14 21.29
CA ALA A 106 20.92 26.79 21.40
C ALA A 106 19.63 26.78 22.24
N TYR A 107 19.61 27.55 23.35
CA TYR A 107 18.39 27.72 24.15
C TYR A 107 17.24 28.29 23.31
N TYR A 108 17.44 29.39 22.61
CA TYR A 108 16.37 30.00 21.81
C TYR A 108 15.93 29.14 20.63
N ILE A 109 16.85 28.40 20.00
CA ILE A 109 16.51 27.49 18.91
C ILE A 109 15.64 26.32 19.43
N CYS A 110 15.99 25.75 20.59
CA CYS A 110 15.23 24.71 21.23
C CYS A 110 13.77 25.14 21.45
N TYR A 111 13.55 26.24 22.14
CA TYR A 111 12.22 26.75 22.46
C TYR A 111 11.44 27.24 21.20
N ALA A 112 12.12 27.83 20.24
CA ALA A 112 11.49 28.29 19.00
C ALA A 112 11.02 27.12 18.12
N SER A 113 11.70 25.97 18.15
CA SER A 113 11.41 24.83 17.28
C SER A 113 10.02 24.20 17.52
N ALA A 114 9.48 24.32 18.74
CA ALA A 114 8.18 23.75 19.12
C ALA A 114 7.00 24.38 18.38
N PHE A 115 7.01 25.68 18.08
CA PHE A 115 5.90 26.37 17.44
C PHE A 115 5.70 25.96 15.96
N PRO A 116 6.71 26.01 15.08
CA PRO A 116 6.55 25.49 13.72
C PRO A 116 6.28 23.98 13.69
N LEU A 117 6.81 23.20 14.64
CA LEU A 117 6.49 21.79 14.77
C LEU A 117 4.99 21.59 14.96
N LEU A 118 4.34 22.37 15.81
CA LEU A 118 2.91 22.30 16.08
C LEU A 118 2.07 22.71 14.86
N ILE A 119 2.54 23.67 14.05
CA ILE A 119 1.91 24.02 12.77
C ILE A 119 1.96 22.83 11.80
N PHE A 120 3.12 22.19 11.64
CA PHE A 120 3.24 21.03 10.76
C PHE A 120 2.44 19.84 11.28
N TYR A 121 2.39 19.63 12.60
CA TYR A 121 1.58 18.59 13.22
C TYR A 121 0.08 18.79 12.97
N SER A 122 -0.44 19.98 13.21
CA SER A 122 -1.85 20.29 12.93
C SER A 122 -2.20 20.13 11.45
N THR A 123 -1.31 20.57 10.55
CA THR A 123 -1.48 20.42 9.10
C THR A 123 -1.44 18.95 8.69
N TYR A 124 -0.56 18.15 9.30
CA TYR A 124 -0.48 16.71 9.10
C TYR A 124 -1.78 16.03 9.57
N LEU A 125 -2.28 16.34 10.76
CA LEU A 125 -3.56 15.84 11.27
C LEU A 125 -4.73 16.20 10.35
N ILE A 126 -4.86 17.49 9.97
CA ILE A 126 -5.90 17.99 9.07
C ILE A 126 -5.88 17.25 7.73
N SER A 127 -4.70 16.88 7.25
CA SER A 127 -4.57 16.16 5.99
C SER A 127 -5.16 14.74 6.00
N TYR A 128 -5.40 14.15 7.19
CA TYR A 128 -6.12 12.88 7.36
C TYR A 128 -7.64 13.04 7.45
N ILE A 129 -8.11 14.26 7.75
CA ILE A 129 -9.52 14.58 7.88
C ILE A 129 -10.00 15.06 6.51
N ASN A 130 -10.66 14.19 5.75
CA ASN A 130 -11.04 14.44 4.35
C ASN A 130 -12.41 15.16 4.25
N GLU A 131 -12.59 16.27 5.00
CA GLU A 131 -13.83 17.05 5.00
C GLU A 131 -13.69 18.46 4.37
N ASP A 132 -14.73 19.29 4.51
CA ASP A 132 -14.82 20.60 3.86
C ASP A 132 -13.53 21.41 4.06
N PRO A 133 -12.80 21.72 2.97
CA PRO A 133 -11.52 22.41 3.05
C PRO A 133 -11.62 23.81 3.67
N LYS A 134 -12.82 24.41 3.74
CA LYS A 134 -13.02 25.74 4.32
C LYS A 134 -12.98 25.71 5.85
N GLU A 135 -13.62 24.74 6.47
CA GLU A 135 -13.64 24.59 7.92
C GLU A 135 -12.24 24.22 8.45
N LEU A 136 -11.62 23.22 7.84
CA LEU A 136 -10.27 22.80 8.16
C LEU A 136 -9.22 23.92 7.98
N ARG A 137 -9.39 24.76 6.96
CA ARG A 137 -8.52 25.93 6.75
C ARG A 137 -8.60 26.93 7.89
N ARG A 138 -9.79 27.15 8.48
CA ARG A 138 -9.96 28.05 9.64
C ARG A 138 -9.15 27.56 10.84
N TYR A 139 -9.20 26.27 11.14
CA TYR A 139 -8.38 25.69 12.22
C TYR A 139 -6.88 25.81 11.94
N ALA A 140 -6.43 25.54 10.72
CA ALA A 140 -5.03 25.69 10.35
C ALA A 140 -4.53 27.14 10.50
N VAL A 141 -5.34 28.11 10.10
CA VAL A 141 -5.02 29.56 10.28
C VAL A 141 -4.98 29.92 11.76
N LEU A 142 -5.90 29.40 12.57
CA LEU A 142 -5.94 29.67 14.02
C LEU A 142 -4.71 29.10 14.74
N VAL A 143 -4.35 27.84 14.47
CA VAL A 143 -3.13 27.22 15.02
C VAL A 143 -1.89 27.97 14.56
N GLY A 144 -1.84 28.34 13.27
CA GLY A 144 -0.73 29.13 12.71
C GLY A 144 -0.57 30.50 13.38
N GLY A 145 -1.67 31.21 13.58
CA GLY A 145 -1.67 32.54 14.27
C GLY A 145 -1.18 32.44 15.72
N LEU A 146 -1.79 31.53 16.51
CA LEU A 146 -1.39 31.30 17.90
C LEU A 146 0.06 30.84 18.05
N SER A 147 0.54 30.00 17.13
CA SER A 147 1.95 29.58 17.11
C SER A 147 2.89 30.73 16.71
N ALA A 148 2.46 31.61 15.83
CA ALA A 148 3.23 32.81 15.45
C ALA A 148 3.36 33.79 16.64
N ASP A 149 2.32 33.96 17.45
CA ASP A 149 2.37 34.75 18.68
C ASP A 149 3.39 34.18 19.66
N GLY A 150 3.43 32.89 19.85
CA GLY A 150 4.43 32.21 20.69
C GLY A 150 5.86 32.37 20.13
N LEU A 151 6.04 32.27 18.82
CA LEU A 151 7.35 32.53 18.19
C LEU A 151 7.79 33.98 18.35
N LEU A 152 6.86 34.91 18.23
CA LEU A 152 7.12 36.34 18.46
C LEU A 152 7.60 36.58 19.90
N LEU A 153 7.04 35.90 20.89
CA LEU A 153 7.47 35.96 22.28
C LEU A 153 8.96 35.53 22.41
N VAL A 154 9.38 34.46 21.75
CA VAL A 154 10.79 34.04 21.75
C VAL A 154 11.68 35.11 21.10
N VAL A 155 11.25 35.68 19.98
CA VAL A 155 12.00 36.72 19.29
C VAL A 155 12.13 37.98 20.17
N ILE A 156 11.05 38.42 20.83
CA ILE A 156 11.11 39.55 21.78
C ILE A 156 12.12 39.24 22.89
N SER A 157 12.14 38.04 23.46
CA SER A 157 13.10 37.66 24.48
C SER A 157 14.55 37.73 24.01
N ILE A 158 14.85 37.40 22.76
CA ILE A 158 16.20 37.56 22.19
C ILE A 158 16.66 38.99 22.20
N PHE A 159 15.80 39.92 21.77
CA PHE A 159 16.16 41.36 21.69
C PHE A 159 16.24 42.03 23.06
N THR A 160 15.41 41.59 24.01
CA THR A 160 15.35 42.22 25.35
C THR A 160 16.32 41.58 26.36
N ALA A 161 16.82 40.39 26.10
CA ALA A 161 17.74 39.71 27.01
C ALA A 161 19.03 40.48 27.31
N HIS A 162 19.46 41.35 26.40
CA HIS A 162 20.66 42.17 26.48
C HIS A 162 20.38 43.67 26.81
N ASP A 163 19.14 44.03 27.18
CA ASP A 163 18.83 45.39 27.60
C ASP A 163 19.55 45.70 28.91
N ALA A 164 20.32 46.80 28.92
CA ALA A 164 21.08 47.23 30.08
C ALA A 164 20.22 47.76 31.24
N VAL A 165 18.98 48.18 30.96
CA VAL A 165 18.09 48.82 31.94
C VAL A 165 17.14 47.82 32.59
N GLN A 166 16.50 46.97 31.79
CA GLN A 166 15.58 45.92 32.24
C GLN A 166 15.67 44.68 31.37
N PRO A 167 16.65 43.81 31.57
CA PRO A 167 16.76 42.58 30.81
C PRO A 167 15.55 41.69 31.11
N TRP A 168 14.78 41.34 30.04
CA TRP A 168 13.70 40.37 30.13
C TRP A 168 14.12 39.13 29.38
N ARG A 169 14.12 37.97 30.08
CA ARG A 169 14.49 36.68 29.51
C ARG A 169 13.34 35.71 29.68
N LEU A 170 13.05 34.93 28.63
CA LEU A 170 11.98 33.90 28.65
C LEU A 170 12.24 32.85 29.74
N GLN A 171 13.49 32.54 30.01
CA GLN A 171 13.86 31.57 31.07
C GLN A 171 13.38 32.00 32.48
N ASP A 172 13.19 33.27 32.72
CA ASP A 172 12.72 33.81 34.00
C ASP A 172 11.18 33.71 34.15
N TYR A 173 10.49 33.40 33.03
CA TYR A 173 9.03 33.29 32.95
C TYR A 173 8.57 32.02 32.20
N PRO A 174 8.93 30.82 32.62
CA PRO A 174 8.67 29.59 31.87
C PRO A 174 7.17 29.32 31.72
N TRP A 175 6.35 29.76 32.67
CA TRP A 175 4.87 29.65 32.59
C TRP A 175 4.29 30.45 31.40
N LEU A 176 4.93 31.52 30.97
CA LEU A 176 4.48 32.30 29.81
C LEU A 176 4.70 31.55 28.51
N TYR A 177 5.85 30.87 28.37
CA TYR A 177 6.12 29.93 27.25
C TYR A 177 5.08 28.83 27.20
N PHE A 178 4.81 28.17 28.35
CA PHE A 178 3.80 27.16 28.45
C PHE A 178 2.42 27.66 28.01
N PHE A 179 2.01 28.86 28.45
CA PHE A 179 0.72 29.43 28.06
C PHE A 179 0.57 29.59 26.56
N PHE A 180 1.58 30.16 25.87
CA PHE A 180 1.54 30.34 24.43
C PHE A 180 1.63 29.02 23.67
N LEU A 181 2.23 27.98 24.22
CA LEU A 181 2.26 26.63 23.63
C LEU A 181 0.95 25.89 23.85
N ALA A 182 0.30 26.03 25.01
CA ALA A 182 -0.94 25.36 25.35
C ALA A 182 -2.13 25.83 24.48
N LEU A 183 -2.19 27.09 24.12
CA LEU A 183 -3.31 27.65 23.33
C LEU A 183 -3.51 26.92 21.99
N PRO A 184 -2.50 26.81 21.09
CA PRO A 184 -2.66 26.05 19.85
C PRO A 184 -2.87 24.56 20.10
N MET A 185 -2.33 23.95 21.16
CA MET A 185 -2.58 22.54 21.52
C MET A 185 -4.06 22.29 21.85
N VAL A 186 -4.73 23.19 22.57
CA VAL A 186 -6.16 23.10 22.83
C VAL A 186 -6.97 23.12 21.53
N VAL A 187 -6.56 23.94 20.56
CA VAL A 187 -7.22 23.98 19.25
C VAL A 187 -7.05 22.63 18.53
N VAL A 188 -5.86 22.05 18.58
CA VAL A 188 -5.59 20.73 17.95
C VAL A 188 -6.42 19.61 18.64
N ILE A 189 -6.48 19.60 19.95
CA ILE A 189 -7.36 18.67 20.69
C ILE A 189 -8.82 18.84 20.24
N THR A 190 -9.28 20.09 20.08
CA THR A 190 -10.64 20.36 19.59
C THR A 190 -10.88 19.81 18.19
N ILE A 191 -9.89 19.91 17.30
CA ILE A 191 -9.95 19.29 15.96
C ILE A 191 -10.10 17.77 16.10
N ILE A 192 -9.27 17.11 16.91
CA ILE A 192 -9.31 15.65 17.10
C ILE A 192 -10.69 15.20 17.62
N LEU A 193 -11.28 15.92 18.57
CA LEU A 193 -12.56 15.59 19.17
C LEU A 193 -13.73 15.82 18.21
N ASN A 194 -13.76 16.95 17.51
CA ASN A 194 -14.83 17.30 16.57
C ASN A 194 -14.85 16.36 15.36
N PHE A 195 -13.68 16.00 14.83
CA PHE A 195 -13.55 15.14 13.66
C PHE A 195 -13.22 13.68 14.02
N ARG A 196 -13.51 13.28 15.27
CA ARG A 196 -13.23 11.93 15.80
C ARG A 196 -13.76 10.80 14.93
N ARG A 197 -14.92 10.99 14.28
CA ARG A 197 -15.57 9.99 13.43
C ARG A 197 -14.83 9.72 12.11
N MET A 198 -14.02 10.67 11.65
CA MET A 198 -13.22 10.57 10.41
C MET A 198 -11.87 9.87 10.62
N LEU A 199 -11.46 9.72 11.86
CA LEU A 199 -10.21 9.06 12.24
C LEU A 199 -10.49 7.63 12.70
N THR A 200 -9.63 6.69 12.32
CA THR A 200 -9.66 5.36 12.95
C THR A 200 -9.37 5.49 14.46
N ASN A 201 -9.90 4.57 15.28
CA ASN A 201 -9.70 4.62 16.73
C ASN A 201 -8.21 4.70 17.10
N ARG A 202 -7.36 3.94 16.39
CA ARG A 202 -5.92 3.92 16.62
C ARG A 202 -5.27 5.27 16.34
N LYS A 203 -5.58 5.90 15.20
CA LYS A 203 -5.04 7.21 14.83
C LYS A 203 -5.48 8.30 15.80
N ALA A 204 -6.77 8.34 16.14
CA ALA A 204 -7.28 9.35 17.07
C ALA A 204 -6.64 9.24 18.45
N ILE A 205 -6.44 8.02 18.96
CA ILE A 205 -5.74 7.79 20.24
C ILE A 205 -4.28 8.24 20.10
N SER A 206 -3.57 7.88 19.04
CA SER A 206 -2.16 8.28 18.85
C SER A 206 -2.01 9.80 18.77
N PHE A 207 -2.89 10.50 18.05
CA PHE A 207 -2.86 11.96 17.96
C PHE A 207 -3.21 12.62 19.29
N LEU A 208 -4.18 12.12 20.04
CA LEU A 208 -4.54 12.64 21.34
C LEU A 208 -3.45 12.39 22.40
N CYS A 209 -2.84 11.19 22.37
CA CYS A 209 -1.72 10.87 23.25
C CYS A 209 -0.52 11.80 23.00
N TYR A 210 -0.25 12.16 21.75
CA TYR A 210 0.78 13.14 21.43
C TYR A 210 0.55 14.45 22.19
N GLU A 211 -0.63 15.06 22.04
CA GLU A 211 -0.96 16.34 22.67
C GLU A 211 -0.87 16.27 24.20
N LEU A 212 -1.46 15.24 24.81
CA LEU A 212 -1.50 15.10 26.26
C LEU A 212 -0.12 14.82 26.85
N LEU A 213 0.67 13.95 26.25
CA LEU A 213 1.99 13.59 26.74
C LEU A 213 3.00 14.73 26.58
N VAL A 214 2.96 15.44 25.45
CA VAL A 214 3.83 16.58 25.22
C VAL A 214 3.45 17.72 26.17
N ALA A 215 2.15 18.01 26.37
CA ALA A 215 1.72 19.00 27.38
C ALA A 215 2.20 18.63 28.78
N ALA A 216 2.07 17.37 29.19
CA ALA A 216 2.56 16.91 30.49
C ALA A 216 4.09 17.03 30.62
N ALA A 217 4.84 16.74 29.56
CA ALA A 217 6.30 16.89 29.52
C ALA A 217 6.72 18.37 29.69
N VAL A 218 6.05 19.29 28.96
CA VAL A 218 6.35 20.74 29.07
C VAL A 218 6.03 21.27 30.47
N VAL A 219 4.93 20.81 31.10
CA VAL A 219 4.61 21.15 32.51
C VAL A 219 5.71 20.62 33.46
N PHE A 220 6.15 19.39 33.25
CA PHE A 220 7.20 18.78 34.04
C PHE A 220 8.51 19.56 33.91
N ASP A 221 8.95 19.92 32.69
CA ASP A 221 10.14 20.70 32.44
C ASP A 221 10.06 22.09 33.09
N THR A 222 8.86 22.70 33.09
CA THR A 222 8.62 24.00 33.73
C THR A 222 8.77 23.96 35.24
N ILE A 223 8.39 22.82 35.88
CA ILE A 223 8.43 22.66 37.34
C ILE A 223 9.83 22.28 37.82
N ILE A 224 10.51 21.36 37.12
CA ILE A 224 11.78 20.79 37.56
C ILE A 224 12.96 21.63 37.11
N GLY A 225 12.94 22.15 35.87
CA GLY A 225 13.95 23.06 35.34
C GLY A 225 15.35 22.53 35.10
N GLU A 226 15.61 21.27 35.44
CA GLU A 226 16.93 20.62 35.36
C GLU A 226 17.06 19.64 34.19
N ILE A 227 15.96 19.23 33.57
CA ILE A 227 15.90 18.26 32.48
C ILE A 227 14.85 18.73 31.49
N THR A 228 15.11 18.57 30.21
CA THR A 228 14.16 18.88 29.14
C THR A 228 13.65 17.56 28.52
N LEU A 229 12.43 17.18 28.87
CA LEU A 229 11.79 15.95 28.37
C LEU A 229 10.84 16.19 27.19
N ALA A 230 10.41 17.44 26.95
CA ALA A 230 9.39 17.74 25.93
C ALA A 230 9.78 17.26 24.54
N HIS A 231 11.01 17.48 24.08
CA HIS A 231 11.49 17.02 22.79
C HIS A 231 11.67 15.49 22.71
N VAL A 232 12.07 14.87 23.81
CA VAL A 232 12.19 13.40 23.92
C VAL A 232 10.82 12.74 23.79
N VAL A 233 9.83 13.23 24.54
CA VAL A 233 8.44 12.74 24.48
C VAL A 233 7.84 13.00 23.10
N THR A 234 8.10 14.18 22.52
CA THR A 234 7.70 14.50 21.15
C THR A 234 8.27 13.50 20.15
N ALA A 235 9.57 13.19 20.24
CA ALA A 235 10.23 12.19 19.39
C ALA A 235 9.55 10.82 19.49
N PHE A 236 9.33 10.35 20.71
CA PHE A 236 8.64 9.10 20.97
C PHE A 236 7.25 9.07 20.35
N CYS A 237 6.46 10.12 20.56
CA CYS A 237 5.11 10.21 20.01
C CYS A 237 5.09 10.31 18.47
N LEU A 238 6.04 11.01 17.84
CA LEU A 238 6.17 11.07 16.39
C LEU A 238 6.48 9.70 15.79
N ILE A 239 7.38 8.94 16.43
CA ILE A 239 7.71 7.57 16.00
C ILE A 239 6.47 6.67 16.16
N GLN A 240 5.75 6.80 17.26
CA GLN A 240 4.50 6.06 17.50
C GLN A 240 3.42 6.37 16.43
N ILE A 241 3.27 7.63 16.06
CA ILE A 241 2.37 8.06 14.98
C ILE A 241 2.81 7.45 13.65
N TYR A 242 4.12 7.48 13.34
CA TYR A 242 4.66 6.88 12.13
C TYR A 242 4.33 5.39 12.04
N ILE A 243 4.60 4.62 13.10
CA ILE A 243 4.31 3.18 13.16
C ILE A 243 2.80 2.93 12.96
N THR A 244 1.95 3.70 13.65
CA THR A 244 0.49 3.55 13.54
C THR A 244 -0.01 3.80 12.11
N VAL A 245 0.50 4.86 11.47
CA VAL A 245 0.14 5.22 10.10
C VAL A 245 0.66 4.17 9.10
N GLN A 246 1.89 3.66 9.32
CA GLN A 246 2.48 2.65 8.46
C GLN A 246 1.70 1.33 8.49
N ILE A 247 1.32 0.86 9.68
CA ILE A 247 0.50 -0.35 9.85
C ILE A 247 -0.86 -0.19 9.15
N ASP A 248 -1.53 0.94 9.33
CA ASP A 248 -2.81 1.20 8.67
C ASP A 248 -2.69 1.25 7.14
N TYR A 249 -1.58 1.81 6.63
CA TYR A 249 -1.31 1.88 5.20
C TYR A 249 -1.08 0.48 4.60
N GLU A 250 -0.25 -0.34 5.24
CA GLU A 250 0.01 -1.73 4.81
C GLU A 250 -1.28 -2.55 4.78
N LYS A 251 -2.11 -2.41 5.81
CA LYS A 251 -3.40 -3.09 5.85
C LYS A 251 -4.35 -2.67 4.72
N GLN A 252 -4.41 -1.38 4.41
CA GLN A 252 -5.22 -0.88 3.28
C GLN A 252 -4.70 -1.40 1.93
N GLN A 253 -3.39 -1.47 1.74
CA GLN A 253 -2.78 -2.05 0.54
C GLN A 253 -3.14 -3.53 0.38
N GLU A 254 -3.05 -4.30 1.46
CA GLU A 254 -3.41 -5.71 1.46
C GLU A 254 -4.90 -5.92 1.10
N GLU A 255 -5.79 -5.13 1.71
CA GLU A 255 -7.23 -5.14 1.38
C GLU A 255 -7.50 -4.78 -0.09
N GLN A 256 -6.81 -3.76 -0.64
CA GLN A 256 -6.94 -3.37 -2.05
C GLN A 256 -6.43 -4.46 -2.99
N LEU A 257 -5.29 -5.09 -2.69
CA LEU A 257 -4.76 -6.21 -3.47
C LEU A 257 -5.71 -7.41 -3.46
N LEU A 258 -6.30 -7.71 -2.30
CA LEU A 258 -7.30 -8.77 -2.19
C LEU A 258 -8.54 -8.46 -3.03
N GLN A 259 -9.06 -7.23 -2.96
CA GLN A 259 -10.20 -6.79 -3.78
C GLN A 259 -9.89 -6.86 -5.28
N GLN A 260 -8.68 -6.45 -5.69
CA GLN A 260 -8.26 -6.55 -7.09
C GLN A 260 -8.19 -8.03 -7.53
N ARG A 261 -7.62 -8.91 -6.70
CA ARG A 261 -7.61 -10.36 -6.99
C ARG A 261 -9.02 -10.92 -7.14
N ILE A 262 -9.92 -10.60 -6.21
CA ILE A 262 -11.34 -11.02 -6.29
C ILE A 262 -12.00 -10.47 -7.56
N SER A 263 -11.77 -9.20 -7.90
CA SER A 263 -12.33 -8.59 -9.12
C SER A 263 -11.82 -9.28 -10.39
N ILE A 264 -10.53 -9.60 -10.47
CA ILE A 264 -9.94 -10.35 -11.58
C ILE A 264 -10.56 -11.75 -11.64
N MET A 265 -10.69 -12.44 -10.49
CA MET A 265 -11.33 -13.75 -10.41
C MET A 265 -12.77 -13.71 -10.93
N LEU A 266 -13.57 -12.75 -10.47
CA LEU A 266 -14.96 -12.60 -10.91
C LEU A 266 -15.08 -12.22 -12.39
N SER A 267 -14.14 -11.48 -12.94
CA SER A 267 -14.16 -11.09 -14.37
C SER A 267 -13.87 -12.27 -15.31
N GLN A 268 -13.20 -13.32 -14.82
CA GLN A 268 -12.95 -14.56 -15.59
C GLN A 268 -14.17 -15.46 -15.67
N ILE A 269 -15.12 -15.28 -14.75
CA ILE A 269 -16.44 -15.96 -14.85
C ILE A 269 -17.32 -15.08 -15.72
N GLN A 270 -17.67 -15.52 -16.91
CA GLN A 270 -18.50 -14.73 -17.83
C GLN A 270 -19.91 -14.51 -17.27
N PRO A 271 -20.30 -13.26 -16.89
CA PRO A 271 -21.61 -13.02 -16.28
C PRO A 271 -22.76 -13.41 -17.21
N HIS A 272 -22.60 -13.18 -18.51
CA HIS A 272 -23.60 -13.52 -19.51
C HIS A 272 -23.85 -15.02 -19.62
N PHE A 273 -22.81 -15.86 -19.54
CA PHE A 273 -22.96 -17.31 -19.50
C PHE A 273 -23.75 -17.75 -18.27
N LEU A 274 -23.42 -17.21 -17.09
CA LEU A 274 -24.14 -17.53 -15.85
C LEU A 274 -25.63 -17.21 -15.94
N TYR A 275 -25.99 -16.02 -16.45
CA TYR A 275 -27.39 -15.63 -16.64
C TYR A 275 -28.11 -16.56 -17.61
N ASN A 276 -27.46 -16.95 -18.70
CA ASN A 276 -28.04 -17.83 -19.69
C ASN A 276 -28.23 -19.25 -19.16
N ALA A 277 -27.23 -19.82 -18.49
CA ALA A 277 -27.31 -21.14 -17.86
C ALA A 277 -28.45 -21.20 -16.83
N LEU A 278 -28.50 -20.22 -15.90
CA LEU A 278 -29.58 -20.14 -14.90
C LEU A 278 -30.96 -19.95 -15.53
N THR A 279 -31.06 -19.21 -16.63
CA THR A 279 -32.32 -19.01 -17.36
C THR A 279 -32.78 -20.30 -18.02
N SER A 280 -31.86 -21.07 -18.62
CA SER A 280 -32.14 -22.38 -19.21
C SER A 280 -32.53 -23.41 -18.15
N ILE A 281 -31.83 -23.48 -17.02
CA ILE A 281 -32.18 -24.34 -15.89
C ILE A 281 -33.58 -24.01 -15.36
N ARG A 282 -33.91 -22.71 -15.19
CA ARG A 282 -35.24 -22.27 -14.77
C ARG A 282 -36.35 -22.71 -15.75
N ALA A 283 -36.07 -22.69 -17.04
CA ALA A 283 -37.02 -23.18 -18.06
C ALA A 283 -37.23 -24.69 -17.91
N LEU A 284 -36.16 -25.48 -17.73
CA LEU A 284 -36.22 -26.92 -17.53
C LEU A 284 -36.97 -27.30 -16.25
N CYS A 285 -36.89 -26.54 -15.18
CA CYS A 285 -37.67 -26.77 -13.94
C CYS A 285 -39.19 -26.90 -14.19
N ARG A 286 -39.70 -26.30 -15.29
CA ARG A 286 -41.13 -26.34 -15.66
C ARG A 286 -41.45 -27.47 -16.63
N THR A 287 -40.47 -28.00 -17.37
CA THR A 287 -40.70 -28.91 -18.49
C THR A 287 -40.11 -30.32 -18.22
N ASP A 288 -38.94 -30.40 -17.56
CA ASP A 288 -38.21 -31.63 -17.31
C ASP A 288 -37.34 -31.49 -16.04
N ALA A 289 -37.89 -31.88 -14.89
CA ALA A 289 -37.22 -31.71 -13.60
C ALA A 289 -35.90 -32.52 -13.51
N HIS A 290 -35.83 -33.70 -14.15
CA HIS A 290 -34.62 -34.52 -14.13
C HIS A 290 -33.47 -33.85 -14.92
N LYS A 291 -33.78 -33.29 -16.10
CA LYS A 291 -32.78 -32.50 -16.85
C LYS A 291 -32.39 -31.22 -16.14
N ALA A 292 -33.32 -30.60 -15.41
CA ALA A 292 -33.01 -29.41 -14.59
C ALA A 292 -32.01 -29.75 -13.46
N GLU A 293 -32.20 -30.88 -12.77
CA GLU A 293 -31.29 -31.39 -11.72
C GLU A 293 -29.91 -31.66 -12.29
N GLN A 294 -29.82 -32.34 -13.44
CA GLN A 294 -28.56 -32.61 -14.12
C GLN A 294 -27.84 -31.32 -14.51
N ALA A 295 -28.53 -30.39 -15.16
CA ALA A 295 -27.98 -29.12 -15.55
C ALA A 295 -27.51 -28.25 -14.35
N LEU A 296 -28.21 -28.32 -13.21
CA LEU A 296 -27.79 -27.65 -11.98
C LEU A 296 -26.53 -28.33 -11.41
N THR A 297 -26.42 -29.61 -11.50
CA THR A 297 -25.23 -30.36 -11.08
C THR A 297 -24.01 -29.96 -11.93
N ASP A 298 -24.17 -29.94 -13.26
CA ASP A 298 -23.11 -29.52 -14.18
C ASP A 298 -22.73 -28.04 -13.99
N PHE A 299 -23.71 -27.18 -13.73
CA PHE A 299 -23.46 -25.77 -13.39
C PHE A 299 -22.62 -25.61 -12.09
N THR A 300 -22.95 -26.40 -11.07
CA THR A 300 -22.20 -26.38 -9.81
C THR A 300 -20.76 -26.88 -9.99
N ARG A 301 -20.58 -27.95 -10.81
CA ARG A 301 -19.25 -28.48 -11.13
C ARG A 301 -18.43 -27.51 -11.96
N TYR A 302 -19.05 -26.85 -12.94
CA TYR A 302 -18.43 -25.81 -13.74
C TYR A 302 -17.94 -24.63 -12.86
N LEU A 303 -18.78 -24.10 -11.97
CA LEU A 303 -18.39 -23.03 -11.06
C LEU A 303 -17.24 -23.44 -10.14
N ARG A 304 -17.28 -24.66 -9.60
CA ARG A 304 -16.21 -25.19 -8.74
C ARG A 304 -14.91 -25.36 -9.52
N GLY A 305 -14.99 -25.81 -10.77
CA GLY A 305 -13.83 -25.92 -11.67
C GLY A 305 -13.16 -24.57 -11.92
N ASN A 306 -13.94 -23.53 -12.21
CA ASN A 306 -13.44 -22.17 -12.37
C ASN A 306 -12.73 -21.67 -11.10
N LEU A 307 -13.35 -21.82 -9.92
CA LEU A 307 -12.74 -21.39 -8.65
C LEU A 307 -11.42 -22.12 -8.34
N ASN A 308 -11.36 -23.44 -8.63
CA ASN A 308 -10.14 -24.23 -8.43
C ASN A 308 -9.04 -23.82 -9.42
N SER A 309 -9.40 -23.50 -10.65
CA SER A 309 -8.46 -23.06 -11.69
C SER A 309 -7.80 -21.71 -11.37
N LEU A 310 -8.52 -20.83 -10.67
CA LEU A 310 -8.02 -19.52 -10.24
C LEU A 310 -6.98 -19.61 -9.12
N SER A 311 -6.99 -20.66 -8.33
CA SER A 311 -6.01 -20.89 -7.25
C SER A 311 -4.72 -21.57 -7.73
N ASN A 312 -4.71 -22.14 -8.95
CA ASN A 312 -3.57 -22.83 -9.52
C ASN A 312 -2.74 -21.90 -10.44
N THR A 313 -1.48 -21.69 -10.08
CA THR A 313 -0.52 -20.88 -10.87
C THR A 313 0.34 -21.72 -11.82
N GLY A 314 0.27 -23.04 -11.75
CA GLY A 314 1.03 -23.98 -12.57
C GLY A 314 0.17 -24.73 -13.60
N CYS A 315 0.75 -25.77 -14.24
CA CYS A 315 0.00 -26.65 -15.13
C CYS A 315 -0.88 -27.62 -14.35
N ILE A 316 -2.04 -27.96 -14.92
CA ILE A 316 -2.96 -29.01 -14.45
C ILE A 316 -3.02 -30.16 -15.46
N PRO A 317 -3.39 -31.41 -15.04
CA PRO A 317 -3.59 -32.49 -15.96
C PRO A 317 -4.65 -32.15 -17.02
N PHE A 318 -4.39 -32.50 -18.28
CA PHE A 318 -5.33 -32.27 -19.38
C PHE A 318 -6.73 -32.86 -19.11
N LEU A 319 -6.80 -34.03 -18.48
CA LEU A 319 -8.10 -34.67 -18.14
C LEU A 319 -8.96 -33.75 -17.26
N GLN A 320 -8.36 -33.02 -16.34
CA GLN A 320 -9.08 -32.07 -15.47
C GLN A 320 -9.66 -30.93 -16.28
N GLU A 321 -8.88 -30.33 -17.20
CA GLU A 321 -9.32 -29.25 -18.09
C GLU A 321 -10.38 -29.73 -19.07
N LEU A 322 -10.25 -30.99 -19.57
CA LEU A 322 -11.22 -31.62 -20.45
C LEU A 322 -12.57 -31.82 -19.75
N GLU A 323 -12.57 -32.36 -18.50
CA GLU A 323 -13.79 -32.49 -17.71
C GLU A 323 -14.47 -31.14 -17.46
N HIS A 324 -13.69 -30.15 -17.11
CA HIS A 324 -14.21 -28.79 -16.92
C HIS A 324 -14.89 -28.25 -18.19
N THR A 325 -14.22 -28.40 -19.33
CA THR A 325 -14.76 -28.00 -20.65
C THR A 325 -16.02 -28.81 -21.02
N LYS A 326 -16.12 -30.09 -20.67
CA LYS A 326 -17.33 -30.88 -20.88
C LYS A 326 -18.53 -30.32 -20.10
N HIS A 327 -18.35 -29.93 -18.83
CA HIS A 327 -19.45 -29.32 -18.06
C HIS A 327 -19.93 -28.00 -18.69
N TYR A 328 -19.03 -27.17 -19.23
CA TYR A 328 -19.40 -26.00 -20.02
C TYR A 328 -20.25 -26.40 -21.23
N VAL A 329 -19.78 -27.36 -22.03
CA VAL A 329 -20.45 -27.80 -23.23
C VAL A 329 -21.85 -28.40 -22.93
N ASP A 330 -21.99 -29.17 -21.85
CA ASP A 330 -23.28 -29.80 -21.49
C ASP A 330 -24.31 -28.71 -21.10
N LEU A 331 -23.88 -27.61 -20.47
CA LEU A 331 -24.72 -26.44 -20.19
C LEU A 331 -25.14 -25.70 -21.49
N GLU A 332 -24.21 -25.51 -22.43
CA GLU A 332 -24.51 -24.88 -23.71
C GLU A 332 -25.43 -25.78 -24.60
N LYS A 333 -25.30 -27.13 -24.55
CA LYS A 333 -26.22 -28.05 -25.18
C LYS A 333 -27.65 -27.95 -24.62
N VAL A 334 -27.81 -27.69 -23.33
CA VAL A 334 -29.14 -27.39 -22.75
C VAL A 334 -29.79 -26.19 -23.40
N ARG A 335 -28.98 -25.18 -23.73
CA ARG A 335 -29.44 -23.92 -24.32
C ARG A 335 -29.73 -24.03 -25.82
N PHE A 336 -28.83 -24.63 -26.58
CA PHE A 336 -28.88 -24.64 -28.05
C PHE A 336 -29.48 -25.94 -28.63
N GLY A 337 -29.62 -26.97 -27.79
CA GLY A 337 -30.30 -28.21 -28.20
C GLY A 337 -29.58 -28.91 -29.35
N LYS A 338 -30.33 -29.17 -30.44
CA LYS A 338 -29.84 -29.86 -31.63
C LYS A 338 -28.93 -29.03 -32.53
N ASP A 339 -28.92 -27.72 -32.34
CA ASP A 339 -28.13 -26.83 -33.17
C ASP A 339 -26.62 -26.81 -32.79
N LEU A 340 -26.27 -27.41 -31.66
CA LEU A 340 -24.89 -27.56 -31.20
C LEU A 340 -24.46 -29.00 -31.06
N THR A 341 -23.51 -29.42 -31.90
CA THR A 341 -22.81 -30.71 -31.77
C THR A 341 -21.37 -30.46 -31.32
N VAL A 342 -20.92 -31.12 -30.23
CA VAL A 342 -19.53 -31.07 -29.81
C VAL A 342 -19.00 -32.49 -29.70
N LEU A 343 -17.90 -32.76 -30.43
CA LEU A 343 -17.24 -34.05 -30.50
C LEU A 343 -15.86 -33.98 -29.84
N PHE A 344 -15.56 -34.93 -28.97
CA PHE A 344 -14.27 -35.07 -28.31
C PHE A 344 -13.56 -36.31 -28.83
N ASN A 345 -12.49 -36.15 -29.59
CA ASN A 345 -11.60 -37.21 -30.03
C ASN A 345 -10.20 -36.94 -29.43
N THR A 346 -10.01 -37.40 -28.20
CA THR A 346 -8.85 -37.06 -27.37
C THR A 346 -8.09 -38.35 -26.95
N PRO A 347 -7.44 -39.06 -27.90
CA PRO A 347 -6.70 -40.26 -27.59
C PRO A 347 -5.45 -40.05 -26.73
N VAL A 348 -4.88 -38.82 -26.77
CA VAL A 348 -3.72 -38.41 -25.97
C VAL A 348 -4.21 -37.56 -24.80
N THR A 349 -3.98 -38.05 -23.56
CA THR A 349 -4.46 -37.40 -22.34
C THR A 349 -3.39 -37.23 -21.26
N GLN A 350 -2.20 -37.83 -21.43
CA GLN A 350 -1.15 -37.87 -20.43
C GLN A 350 -0.18 -36.68 -20.58
N PHE A 351 -0.72 -35.50 -20.42
CA PHE A 351 0.06 -34.23 -20.43
C PHE A 351 -0.63 -33.19 -19.57
N SER A 352 0.05 -32.09 -19.32
CA SER A 352 -0.45 -30.97 -18.52
C SER A 352 -0.42 -29.67 -19.31
N LEU A 353 -1.33 -28.75 -18.99
CA LEU A 353 -1.44 -27.44 -19.61
C LEU A 353 -1.89 -26.40 -18.54
N PRO A 354 -1.74 -25.11 -18.80
CA PRO A 354 -2.25 -24.08 -17.91
C PRO A 354 -3.77 -24.18 -17.75
N PRO A 355 -4.33 -23.91 -16.56
CA PRO A 355 -5.78 -23.96 -16.34
C PRO A 355 -6.51 -22.92 -17.21
N LEU A 356 -7.78 -23.17 -17.52
CA LEU A 356 -8.64 -22.33 -18.37
C LEU A 356 -8.03 -22.07 -19.76
N THR A 357 -7.42 -23.09 -20.35
CA THR A 357 -6.81 -23.04 -21.68
C THR A 357 -7.73 -23.62 -22.76
N LEU A 358 -8.39 -24.75 -22.50
CA LEU A 358 -9.25 -25.42 -23.47
C LEU A 358 -10.65 -24.78 -23.55
N GLU A 359 -11.25 -24.49 -22.40
CA GLU A 359 -12.61 -23.92 -22.33
C GLU A 359 -12.77 -22.64 -23.18
N PRO A 360 -11.88 -21.60 -23.08
CA PRO A 360 -12.04 -20.40 -23.90
C PRO A 360 -11.95 -20.65 -25.41
N LEU A 361 -11.22 -21.68 -25.85
CA LEU A 361 -11.18 -22.05 -27.27
C LEU A 361 -12.49 -22.67 -27.73
N VAL A 362 -13.03 -23.59 -26.93
CA VAL A 362 -14.33 -24.23 -27.21
C VAL A 362 -15.45 -23.19 -27.12
N GLU A 363 -15.41 -22.28 -26.16
CA GLU A 363 -16.34 -21.17 -26.06
C GLU A 363 -16.34 -20.29 -27.30
N ASN A 364 -15.17 -19.87 -27.79
CA ASN A 364 -15.05 -19.09 -29.01
C ASN A 364 -15.61 -19.83 -30.21
N ALA A 365 -15.30 -21.12 -30.36
CA ALA A 365 -15.83 -21.97 -31.42
C ALA A 365 -17.38 -22.07 -31.37
N VAL A 366 -17.95 -22.23 -30.18
CA VAL A 366 -19.40 -22.28 -30.01
C VAL A 366 -20.02 -20.91 -30.30
N ARG A 367 -19.62 -19.86 -29.63
CA ARG A 367 -20.31 -18.57 -29.66
C ARG A 367 -20.04 -17.76 -30.91
N HIS A 368 -18.79 -17.70 -31.37
CA HIS A 368 -18.35 -16.88 -32.49
C HIS A 368 -18.25 -17.67 -33.80
N GLY A 369 -18.12 -19.00 -33.73
CA GLY A 369 -18.14 -19.87 -34.87
C GLY A 369 -19.55 -20.38 -35.18
N VAL A 370 -19.95 -21.46 -34.52
CA VAL A 370 -21.12 -22.27 -34.85
C VAL A 370 -22.45 -21.56 -34.61
N MET A 371 -22.61 -20.86 -33.48
CA MET A 371 -23.88 -20.20 -33.12
C MET A 371 -24.16 -18.89 -33.92
N GLN A 372 -23.24 -18.46 -34.76
CA GLN A 372 -23.47 -17.39 -35.71
C GLN A 372 -24.17 -17.89 -37.00
N ARG A 373 -24.16 -19.22 -37.23
CA ARG A 373 -24.94 -19.86 -38.33
C ARG A 373 -26.35 -20.18 -37.89
N ARG A 374 -27.31 -19.91 -38.75
CA ARG A 374 -28.74 -20.24 -38.50
C ARG A 374 -29.02 -21.75 -38.43
N THR A 375 -28.17 -22.56 -39.01
CA THR A 375 -28.28 -24.02 -39.07
C THR A 375 -27.58 -24.74 -37.91
N GLY A 376 -26.92 -23.95 -37.02
CA GLY A 376 -26.00 -24.54 -36.04
C GLY A 376 -24.73 -25.11 -36.68
N GLY A 377 -24.07 -25.99 -36.00
CA GLY A 377 -22.87 -26.70 -36.51
C GLY A 377 -22.17 -27.55 -35.49
N THR A 378 -20.91 -27.89 -35.80
CA THR A 378 -20.12 -28.87 -35.05
C THR A 378 -18.80 -28.23 -34.58
N VAL A 379 -18.47 -28.44 -33.29
CA VAL A 379 -17.15 -28.18 -32.74
C VAL A 379 -16.46 -29.50 -32.46
N MET A 380 -15.21 -29.65 -32.87
CA MET A 380 -14.41 -30.86 -32.63
C MET A 380 -13.17 -30.54 -31.83
N VAL A 381 -12.96 -31.25 -30.72
CA VAL A 381 -11.76 -31.19 -29.90
C VAL A 381 -10.92 -32.43 -30.18
N LEU A 382 -9.68 -32.23 -30.62
CA LEU A 382 -8.77 -33.29 -31.05
C LEU A 382 -7.47 -33.24 -30.23
N THR A 383 -6.93 -34.39 -29.87
CA THR A 383 -5.54 -34.48 -29.37
C THR A 383 -4.73 -35.42 -30.24
N THR A 384 -3.52 -34.97 -30.59
CA THR A 384 -2.52 -35.81 -31.30
C THR A 384 -1.16 -35.57 -30.69
N GLU A 385 -0.21 -36.45 -30.94
CA GLU A 385 1.16 -36.27 -30.49
C GLU A 385 2.15 -36.68 -31.57
N ASP A 386 3.30 -36.02 -31.58
CA ASP A 386 4.50 -36.47 -32.31
C ASP A 386 5.65 -36.71 -31.30
N GLU A 387 6.87 -36.89 -31.78
CA GLU A 387 8.03 -37.17 -30.90
C GLU A 387 8.34 -36.06 -29.92
N GLU A 388 8.11 -34.79 -30.31
CA GLU A 388 8.52 -33.61 -29.55
C GLU A 388 7.34 -32.91 -28.88
N ASN A 389 6.14 -32.99 -29.43
CA ASN A 389 5.03 -32.14 -29.04
C ASN A 389 3.71 -32.93 -28.87
N VAL A 390 2.86 -32.44 -27.99
CA VAL A 390 1.43 -32.76 -27.96
C VAL A 390 0.68 -31.62 -28.61
N ARG A 391 -0.32 -31.91 -29.42
CA ARG A 391 -1.18 -30.94 -30.09
C ARG A 391 -2.61 -31.08 -29.60
N VAL A 392 -3.23 -29.99 -29.23
CA VAL A 392 -4.66 -29.92 -28.91
C VAL A 392 -5.31 -28.98 -29.92
N SER A 393 -6.21 -29.48 -30.74
CA SER A 393 -6.88 -28.71 -31.76
C SER A 393 -8.37 -28.59 -31.45
N VAL A 394 -8.90 -27.35 -31.55
CA VAL A 394 -10.33 -27.06 -31.52
C VAL A 394 -10.72 -26.54 -32.90
N VAL A 395 -11.59 -27.28 -33.56
CA VAL A 395 -12.03 -27.01 -34.93
C VAL A 395 -13.53 -26.84 -34.94
N ASP A 396 -14.01 -25.74 -35.57
CA ASP A 396 -15.43 -25.49 -35.80
C ASP A 396 -15.74 -25.36 -37.30
N ASP A 397 -16.95 -25.70 -37.69
CA ASP A 397 -17.53 -25.49 -39.01
C ASP A 397 -18.37 -24.21 -39.09
N GLY A 398 -18.08 -23.22 -38.24
CA GLY A 398 -18.79 -21.96 -38.09
C GLY A 398 -18.54 -20.99 -39.23
N VAL A 399 -18.89 -19.71 -39.01
CA VAL A 399 -18.79 -18.65 -40.03
C VAL A 399 -17.36 -18.32 -40.42
N GLY A 400 -16.38 -18.62 -39.56
CA GLY A 400 -14.99 -18.24 -39.77
C GLY A 400 -14.78 -16.73 -39.94
N PHE A 401 -13.54 -16.33 -40.17
CA PHE A 401 -13.14 -14.93 -40.41
C PHE A 401 -11.85 -14.87 -41.23
N ASP A 402 -11.59 -13.71 -41.81
CA ASP A 402 -10.35 -13.46 -42.55
C ASP A 402 -9.18 -13.26 -41.57
N SER A 403 -8.34 -14.28 -41.42
CA SER A 403 -7.19 -14.27 -40.52
C SER A 403 -6.05 -13.31 -40.96
N ALA A 404 -6.10 -12.76 -42.18
CA ALA A 404 -5.12 -11.79 -42.69
C ALA A 404 -5.48 -10.34 -42.32
N GLN A 405 -6.70 -10.07 -41.86
CA GLN A 405 -7.06 -8.73 -41.40
C GLN A 405 -6.64 -8.56 -39.94
N PRO A 406 -6.02 -7.40 -39.57
CA PRO A 406 -5.77 -7.12 -38.17
C PRO A 406 -7.11 -7.12 -37.43
N ALA A 407 -7.15 -7.80 -36.28
CA ALA A 407 -8.32 -7.88 -35.42
C ALA A 407 -8.96 -6.48 -35.27
N GLY A 408 -10.27 -6.40 -35.49
CA GLY A 408 -11.08 -5.18 -35.33
C GLY A 408 -10.93 -4.54 -33.93
N PRO A 409 -11.68 -3.47 -33.62
CA PRO A 409 -11.43 -2.63 -32.46
C PRO A 409 -11.32 -3.46 -31.18
N ALA A 410 -10.30 -3.13 -30.40
CA ALA A 410 -9.82 -3.80 -29.20
C ALA A 410 -10.96 -4.37 -28.32
N GLY A 411 -11.21 -5.65 -28.39
CA GLY A 411 -12.23 -6.32 -27.56
C GLY A 411 -12.58 -7.76 -27.96
N GLU A 412 -12.56 -8.11 -29.25
CA GLU A 412 -13.11 -9.40 -29.71
C GLU A 412 -12.18 -10.63 -29.56
N HIS A 413 -10.89 -10.44 -29.32
CA HIS A 413 -9.91 -11.54 -29.21
C HIS A 413 -9.16 -11.62 -27.87
N ILE A 414 -9.64 -10.97 -26.83
CA ILE A 414 -8.99 -10.95 -25.50
C ILE A 414 -8.82 -12.37 -24.94
N GLY A 415 -9.79 -13.26 -25.15
CA GLY A 415 -9.72 -14.66 -24.70
C GLY A 415 -8.59 -15.45 -25.33
N LEU A 416 -8.45 -15.40 -26.66
CA LEU A 416 -7.40 -16.11 -27.40
C LEU A 416 -6.00 -15.57 -27.07
N TRP A 417 -5.88 -14.26 -26.96
CA TRP A 417 -4.60 -13.63 -26.58
C TRP A 417 -4.16 -14.07 -25.17
N SER A 418 -5.07 -14.09 -24.21
CA SER A 418 -4.80 -14.53 -22.84
C SER A 418 -4.37 -16.01 -22.78
N VAL A 419 -4.97 -16.89 -23.60
CA VAL A 419 -4.57 -18.29 -23.73
C VAL A 419 -3.16 -18.41 -24.30
N ARG A 420 -2.84 -17.64 -25.37
CA ARG A 420 -1.52 -17.62 -26.01
C ARG A 420 -0.42 -17.23 -25.03
N GLU A 421 -0.62 -16.14 -24.30
CA GLU A 421 0.34 -15.64 -23.30
C GLU A 421 0.59 -16.66 -22.18
N ARG A 422 -0.48 -17.23 -21.60
CA ARG A 422 -0.35 -18.25 -20.55
C ARG A 422 0.34 -19.49 -21.02
N LEU A 423 -0.02 -19.98 -22.21
CA LEU A 423 0.59 -21.16 -22.81
C LEU A 423 2.09 -20.99 -23.01
N SER A 424 2.49 -19.84 -23.54
CA SER A 424 3.92 -19.49 -23.76
C SER A 424 4.67 -19.34 -22.45
N ALA A 425 4.09 -18.58 -21.48
CA ALA A 425 4.76 -18.25 -20.22
C ALA A 425 4.93 -19.44 -19.28
N ILE A 426 3.95 -20.37 -19.24
CA ILE A 426 3.91 -21.45 -18.23
C ILE A 426 4.54 -22.74 -18.76
N CYS A 427 4.28 -23.12 -20.01
CA CYS A 427 4.77 -24.38 -20.56
C CYS A 427 5.55 -24.27 -21.86
N GLY A 428 5.93 -23.05 -22.27
CA GLY A 428 6.72 -22.83 -23.50
C GLY A 428 6.00 -23.25 -24.78
N GLY A 429 4.69 -23.42 -24.72
CA GLY A 429 3.88 -23.81 -25.87
C GLY A 429 3.58 -22.67 -26.82
N ARG A 430 3.05 -22.99 -27.99
CA ARG A 430 2.63 -22.01 -28.99
C ARG A 430 1.22 -22.30 -29.49
N MET A 431 0.53 -21.27 -30.01
CA MET A 431 -0.81 -21.37 -30.55
C MET A 431 -0.80 -20.98 -32.02
N GLU A 432 -1.39 -21.81 -32.85
CA GLU A 432 -1.62 -21.57 -34.28
C GLU A 432 -3.12 -21.40 -34.51
N LEU A 433 -3.48 -20.44 -35.36
CA LEU A 433 -4.87 -20.13 -35.71
C LEU A 433 -4.99 -20.11 -37.23
N GLN A 434 -5.97 -20.84 -37.75
CA GLN A 434 -6.34 -20.87 -39.17
C GLN A 434 -7.85 -20.63 -39.26
N SER A 435 -8.26 -19.63 -40.01
CA SER A 435 -9.68 -19.32 -40.24
C SER A 435 -9.86 -18.75 -41.65
N SER A 436 -10.99 -19.05 -42.24
CA SER A 436 -11.42 -18.41 -43.47
C SER A 436 -12.94 -18.25 -43.47
N PRO A 437 -13.48 -17.19 -44.12
CA PRO A 437 -14.91 -16.93 -44.17
C PRO A 437 -15.68 -18.16 -44.71
N ASP A 438 -16.76 -18.49 -44.04
CA ASP A 438 -17.66 -19.63 -44.32
C ASP A 438 -17.08 -21.04 -44.22
N HIS A 439 -15.82 -21.18 -43.80
CA HIS A 439 -15.13 -22.48 -43.67
C HIS A 439 -14.78 -22.82 -42.20
N GLY A 440 -15.18 -21.96 -41.26
CA GLY A 440 -14.94 -22.17 -39.83
C GLY A 440 -13.51 -21.78 -39.38
N THR A 441 -13.17 -22.20 -38.17
CA THR A 441 -11.90 -21.87 -37.54
C THR A 441 -11.23 -23.12 -36.94
N ALA A 442 -9.91 -23.20 -37.03
CA ALA A 442 -9.09 -24.18 -36.35
C ALA A 442 -8.05 -23.49 -35.48
N VAL A 443 -8.08 -23.75 -34.18
CA VAL A 443 -7.08 -23.29 -33.21
C VAL A 443 -6.32 -24.51 -32.72
N THR A 444 -4.99 -24.52 -32.88
CA THR A 444 -4.11 -25.61 -32.44
C THR A 444 -3.11 -25.11 -31.41
N LEU A 445 -3.15 -25.71 -30.24
CA LEU A 445 -2.13 -25.54 -29.20
C LEU A 445 -1.04 -26.58 -29.41
N ILE A 446 0.22 -26.16 -29.40
CA ILE A 446 1.39 -27.04 -29.54
C ILE A 446 2.17 -26.94 -28.22
N ILE A 447 2.20 -28.04 -27.48
CA ILE A 447 2.78 -28.15 -26.16
C ILE A 447 4.01 -29.04 -26.24
N PRO A 448 5.23 -28.53 -25.97
CA PRO A 448 6.42 -29.37 -26.00
C PRO A 448 6.34 -30.46 -24.91
N LYS A 449 6.66 -31.67 -25.28
CA LYS A 449 6.86 -32.75 -24.32
C LYS A 449 8.11 -32.39 -23.52
N GLY A 450 7.95 -31.99 -22.24
CA GLY A 450 9.07 -31.66 -21.36
C GLY A 450 10.12 -32.76 -21.43
N ARG A 451 11.42 -32.40 -21.56
CA ARG A 451 12.51 -33.33 -21.34
C ARG A 451 12.24 -34.04 -20.02
N LYS A 452 12.17 -35.38 -20.02
CA LYS A 452 12.21 -36.16 -18.79
C LYS A 452 13.44 -35.67 -18.01
N GLU A 453 13.22 -34.94 -16.88
CA GLU A 453 14.31 -34.75 -15.93
C GLU A 453 14.78 -36.16 -15.56
N GLU A 454 15.98 -36.50 -15.98
CA GLU A 454 16.71 -37.65 -15.44
C GLU A 454 16.82 -37.44 -13.94
N ARG A 455 16.04 -38.18 -13.19
CA ARG A 455 16.22 -38.33 -11.75
C ARG A 455 17.60 -38.88 -11.52
N THR A 456 18.56 -38.07 -11.18
CA THR A 456 19.83 -38.43 -10.53
C THR A 456 19.62 -38.51 -9.03
#